data_463ce97d506233c79f03df88861dcfd6
#
_entry.id   463ce97d506233c79f03df88861dcfd6
#
_cell.length_a   1.000
_cell.length_b   1.000
_cell.length_c   1.000
_cell.angle_alpha   90.00
_cell.angle_beta   90.00
_cell.angle_gamma   90.00
#
_symmetry.space_group_name_H-M   'P 1'
#
loop_
_entity.id
_entity.type
_entity.pdbx_description
1 polymer ?
#
loop_
_entity_poly.entity_id
_entity_poly.type
_entity_poly.pdbx_seq_one_letter_code
_entity_poly.pdbx_strand_id
1 'polypeptide(L)'
;GSIDPMLISFSDQENALEFEPLITNTAGSLRLSSGSKIVGAVKSRQEIVIFSDTSVYSMQFVGPPFTFAVNLINEATGLIGPKAAVTGDAGIYFMSYGSFYIYNGSVQKLPCSVLDYVFSDFNVGQAFKIHAFTNSENNEVGWFYPSSSSDEIDRYVIYNTQEQVWYYGNLERHAWLDSGVENFPQATNDNYVYQHEIGFNDDGSAMTNVFIESSDFDIGDGDQFSSISSIIPDIRFLQDVNSGSVNVVTKVRNYPGESLTTKATSEISSNTTKANIRARGRQAVVRVESNDDQSNSGNVSLGWRLGATRLDVKTDGRR
;
A
#
# COMPACT_ATOMS: atom_id res chain seq x y z
N GLY A 1 -18.43 -20.79 -30.67
CA GLY A 1 -18.49 -19.38 -30.94
C GLY A 1 -17.45 -18.63 -30.14
N SER A 2 -16.85 -17.62 -30.71
CA SER A 2 -15.90 -16.75 -29.99
C SER A 2 -16.69 -15.91 -28.99
N ILE A 3 -16.28 -15.95 -27.72
CA ILE A 3 -16.87 -15.10 -26.67
C ILE A 3 -16.34 -13.69 -26.90
N ASP A 4 -17.25 -12.70 -26.99
CA ASP A 4 -16.86 -11.28 -27.07
C ASP A 4 -16.32 -10.82 -25.70
N PRO A 5 -15.04 -10.46 -25.58
CA PRO A 5 -14.43 -10.10 -24.30
C PRO A 5 -14.91 -8.77 -23.72
N MET A 6 -15.70 -8.01 -24.48
CA MET A 6 -16.27 -6.72 -24.06
C MET A 6 -17.78 -6.79 -23.80
N LEU A 7 -18.37 -7.98 -23.85
CA LEU A 7 -19.81 -8.18 -23.65
C LEU A 7 -20.12 -8.42 -22.17
N ILE A 8 -21.09 -7.68 -21.67
CA ILE A 8 -21.70 -7.91 -20.35
C ILE A 8 -23.06 -8.53 -20.60
N SER A 9 -23.35 -9.66 -19.97
CA SER A 9 -24.68 -10.28 -19.98
C SER A 9 -25.25 -10.29 -18.57
N PHE A 10 -26.53 -10.03 -18.45
CA PHE A 10 -27.25 -10.09 -17.17
C PHE A 10 -28.50 -10.97 -17.31
N SER A 11 -28.80 -11.69 -16.24
CA SER A 11 -29.94 -12.59 -16.17
C SER A 11 -31.26 -11.86 -16.00
N ASP A 12 -32.35 -12.58 -16.13
CA ASP A 12 -33.66 -12.12 -15.75
C ASP A 12 -33.77 -11.86 -14.23
N GLN A 13 -34.70 -11.00 -13.85
CA GLN A 13 -34.95 -10.67 -12.45
C GLN A 13 -35.38 -11.94 -11.69
N GLU A 14 -34.76 -12.20 -10.53
CA GLU A 14 -35.00 -13.36 -9.68
C GLU A 14 -34.72 -14.73 -10.32
N ASN A 15 -34.17 -14.78 -11.54
CA ASN A 15 -33.80 -15.99 -12.23
C ASN A 15 -32.36 -15.93 -12.77
N ALA A 16 -31.42 -16.37 -11.98
CA ALA A 16 -29.98 -16.34 -12.31
C ALA A 16 -29.56 -17.31 -13.44
N LEU A 17 -30.47 -18.13 -13.96
CA LEU A 17 -30.18 -19.11 -15.00
C LEU A 17 -30.67 -18.66 -16.38
N GLU A 18 -31.52 -17.63 -16.46
CA GLU A 18 -32.09 -17.13 -17.70
C GLU A 18 -31.35 -15.91 -18.19
N PHE A 19 -30.57 -16.06 -19.25
CA PHE A 19 -29.78 -14.99 -19.89
C PHE A 19 -30.23 -14.68 -21.32
N GLU A 20 -31.22 -15.40 -21.82
CA GLU A 20 -31.74 -15.14 -23.19
C GLU A 20 -32.69 -13.93 -23.15
N PRO A 21 -32.42 -12.86 -23.91
CA PRO A 21 -33.27 -11.69 -23.94
C PRO A 21 -34.60 -12.02 -24.64
N LEU A 22 -35.72 -11.94 -23.91
CA LEU A 22 -37.08 -12.12 -24.40
C LEU A 22 -37.89 -10.86 -24.13
N ILE A 23 -38.96 -10.66 -24.88
CA ILE A 23 -39.89 -9.51 -24.65
C ILE A 23 -40.56 -9.58 -23.28
N THR A 24 -40.59 -10.78 -22.67
CA THR A 24 -41.27 -11.07 -21.40
C THR A 24 -40.36 -11.08 -20.18
N ASN A 25 -39.07 -10.92 -20.37
CA ASN A 25 -38.09 -10.95 -19.28
C ASN A 25 -37.20 -9.72 -19.27
N THR A 26 -36.36 -9.59 -18.24
CA THR A 26 -35.43 -8.47 -18.07
C THR A 26 -33.99 -8.85 -18.42
N ALA A 27 -33.74 -10.07 -18.91
CA ALA A 27 -32.43 -10.50 -19.36
C ALA A 27 -31.94 -9.66 -20.55
N GLY A 28 -30.62 -9.46 -20.60
CA GLY A 28 -30.06 -8.66 -21.68
C GLY A 28 -28.55 -8.69 -21.74
N SER A 29 -28.03 -7.93 -22.70
CA SER A 29 -26.59 -7.76 -22.85
C SER A 29 -26.24 -6.35 -23.29
N LEU A 30 -25.09 -5.89 -22.85
CA LEU A 30 -24.51 -4.58 -23.19
C LEU A 30 -23.06 -4.77 -23.59
N ARG A 31 -22.64 -4.14 -24.68
CA ARG A 31 -21.26 -4.19 -25.15
C ARG A 31 -20.55 -2.89 -24.80
N LEU A 32 -19.40 -2.99 -24.16
CA LEU A 32 -18.55 -1.84 -23.87
C LEU A 32 -17.87 -1.33 -25.14
N SER A 33 -17.71 -0.01 -25.24
CA SER A 33 -17.25 0.67 -26.45
C SER A 33 -15.74 0.88 -26.53
N SER A 34 -15.04 0.95 -25.38
CA SER A 34 -13.60 1.26 -25.29
C SER A 34 -12.86 0.18 -24.50
N GLY A 35 -11.71 -0.25 -25.02
CA GLY A 35 -10.91 -1.36 -24.51
C GLY A 35 -10.93 -2.57 -25.42
N SER A 36 -10.14 -3.58 -25.04
CA SER A 36 -10.07 -4.86 -25.79
C SER A 36 -10.67 -6.03 -25.01
N LYS A 37 -10.71 -5.94 -23.70
CA LYS A 37 -11.29 -6.95 -22.80
C LYS A 37 -11.72 -6.33 -21.47
N ILE A 38 -12.75 -6.89 -20.87
CA ILE A 38 -13.12 -6.66 -19.47
C ILE A 38 -12.10 -7.38 -18.61
N VAL A 39 -11.50 -6.66 -17.65
CA VAL A 39 -10.50 -7.21 -16.72
C VAL A 39 -11.13 -7.56 -15.38
N GLY A 40 -12.03 -6.72 -14.87
CA GLY A 40 -12.69 -6.95 -13.59
C GLY A 40 -13.87 -6.02 -13.36
N ALA A 41 -14.61 -6.28 -12.29
CA ALA A 41 -15.69 -5.42 -11.85
C ALA A 41 -15.76 -5.41 -10.32
N VAL A 42 -16.13 -4.26 -9.75
CA VAL A 42 -16.26 -4.05 -8.32
C VAL A 42 -17.61 -3.40 -8.01
N LYS A 43 -18.31 -3.93 -7.02
CA LYS A 43 -19.59 -3.36 -6.57
C LYS A 43 -19.32 -2.14 -5.68
N SER A 44 -19.92 -1.02 -6.02
CA SER A 44 -20.06 0.17 -5.19
C SER A 44 -21.46 0.18 -4.52
N ARG A 45 -21.77 1.25 -3.79
CA ARG A 45 -23.07 1.36 -3.08
C ARG A 45 -24.28 1.36 -3.99
N GLN A 46 -24.19 2.02 -5.15
CA GLN A 46 -25.33 2.24 -6.07
C GLN A 46 -25.05 1.77 -7.51
N GLU A 47 -23.85 1.30 -7.78
CA GLU A 47 -23.41 0.95 -9.13
C GLU A 47 -22.41 -0.20 -9.11
N ILE A 48 -22.17 -0.78 -10.25
CA ILE A 48 -21.07 -1.71 -10.51
C ILE A 48 -20.05 -0.96 -11.37
N VAL A 49 -18.84 -0.80 -10.87
CA VAL A 49 -17.73 -0.23 -11.63
C VAL A 49 -17.04 -1.36 -12.38
N ILE A 50 -16.98 -1.22 -13.70
CA ILE A 50 -16.44 -2.21 -14.61
C ILE A 50 -15.16 -1.64 -15.21
N PHE A 51 -14.12 -2.44 -15.19
CA PHE A 51 -12.83 -2.08 -15.71
C PHE A 51 -12.49 -2.91 -16.93
N SER A 52 -12.15 -2.22 -18.02
CA SER A 52 -11.44 -2.85 -19.13
C SER A 52 -9.91 -2.71 -18.93
N ASP A 53 -9.16 -3.19 -19.90
CA ASP A 53 -7.71 -3.01 -19.96
C ASP A 53 -7.27 -1.54 -20.13
N THR A 54 -8.17 -0.66 -20.60
CA THR A 54 -7.87 0.76 -20.85
C THR A 54 -8.87 1.74 -20.28
N SER A 55 -10.03 1.30 -19.80
CA SER A 55 -11.15 2.19 -19.49
C SER A 55 -11.92 1.75 -18.24
N VAL A 56 -12.63 2.71 -17.65
CA VAL A 56 -13.50 2.54 -16.48
C VAL A 56 -14.93 2.90 -16.87
N TYR A 57 -15.86 2.05 -16.49
CA TYR A 57 -17.29 2.20 -16.72
C TYR A 57 -18.09 2.11 -15.42
N SER A 58 -19.20 2.82 -15.37
CA SER A 58 -20.23 2.69 -14.35
C SER A 58 -21.45 2.01 -14.95
N MET A 59 -21.90 0.93 -14.32
CA MET A 59 -23.13 0.23 -14.67
C MET A 59 -24.15 0.42 -13.54
N GLN A 60 -25.30 0.99 -13.88
CA GLN A 60 -26.36 1.34 -12.94
C GLN A 60 -27.68 0.70 -13.36
N PHE A 61 -28.47 0.29 -12.36
CA PHE A 61 -29.83 -0.13 -12.60
C PHE A 61 -30.73 1.09 -12.87
N VAL A 62 -31.37 1.11 -14.03
CA VAL A 62 -32.23 2.23 -14.47
C VAL A 62 -33.68 1.81 -14.57
N GLY A 63 -34.00 0.53 -14.45
CA GLY A 63 -35.34 -0.01 -14.56
C GLY A 63 -35.84 -0.19 -16.00
N PRO A 64 -37.05 -0.77 -16.15
CA PRO A 64 -37.62 -1.02 -17.48
C PRO A 64 -37.74 0.27 -18.30
N PRO A 65 -37.56 0.20 -19.62
CA PRO A 65 -37.34 -1.03 -20.42
C PRO A 65 -35.87 -1.46 -20.56
N PHE A 66 -34.91 -0.70 -20.06
CA PHE A 66 -33.48 -0.92 -20.33
C PHE A 66 -32.75 -1.77 -19.27
N THR A 67 -33.35 -1.97 -18.12
CA THR A 67 -32.78 -2.70 -16.93
C THR A 67 -31.51 -2.05 -16.42
N PHE A 68 -30.44 -2.00 -17.20
CA PHE A 68 -29.16 -1.38 -16.84
C PHE A 68 -28.71 -0.36 -17.89
N ALA A 69 -28.03 0.68 -17.43
CA ALA A 69 -27.27 1.61 -18.27
C ALA A 69 -25.79 1.53 -17.93
N VAL A 70 -24.95 1.61 -18.95
CA VAL A 70 -23.50 1.64 -18.81
C VAL A 70 -22.97 2.97 -19.35
N ASN A 71 -22.24 3.69 -18.50
CA ASN A 71 -21.61 4.96 -18.83
C ASN A 71 -20.10 4.82 -18.80
N LEU A 72 -19.44 5.34 -19.83
CA LEU A 72 -17.98 5.45 -19.86
C LEU A 72 -17.56 6.62 -18.96
N ILE A 73 -16.70 6.33 -18.00
CA ILE A 73 -16.20 7.31 -17.02
C ILE A 73 -14.82 7.83 -17.40
N ASN A 74 -13.92 6.92 -17.82
CA ASN A 74 -12.56 7.28 -18.18
C ASN A 74 -12.01 6.32 -19.24
N GLU A 75 -11.28 6.85 -20.24
CA GLU A 75 -10.70 6.08 -21.36
C GLU A 75 -9.19 5.86 -21.26
N ALA A 76 -8.53 6.47 -20.29
CA ALA A 76 -7.07 6.42 -20.21
C ALA A 76 -6.54 5.60 -19.03
N THR A 77 -7.44 4.88 -18.33
CA THR A 77 -7.07 4.23 -17.07
C THR A 77 -7.76 2.88 -16.98
N GLY A 78 -7.05 1.82 -17.29
CA GLY A 78 -7.53 0.44 -17.15
C GLY A 78 -7.10 -0.20 -15.83
N LEU A 79 -7.59 -1.42 -15.58
CA LEU A 79 -7.20 -2.22 -14.43
C LEU A 79 -6.04 -3.14 -14.80
N ILE A 80 -5.00 -3.18 -13.97
CA ILE A 80 -3.80 -3.96 -14.26
C ILE A 80 -4.00 -5.48 -14.08
N GLY A 81 -4.91 -5.89 -13.19
CA GLY A 81 -5.22 -7.29 -12.92
C GLY A 81 -6.63 -7.47 -12.37
N PRO A 82 -7.24 -8.67 -12.47
CA PRO A 82 -8.67 -8.89 -12.14
C PRO A 82 -9.07 -8.53 -10.72
N LYS A 83 -8.14 -8.64 -9.78
CA LYS A 83 -8.34 -8.35 -8.35
C LYS A 83 -7.58 -7.11 -7.88
N ALA A 84 -7.11 -6.25 -8.79
CA ALA A 84 -6.34 -5.07 -8.46
C ALA A 84 -7.20 -3.86 -8.03
N ALA A 85 -8.49 -4.05 -7.79
CA ALA A 85 -9.43 -3.04 -7.33
C ALA A 85 -10.21 -3.51 -6.11
N VAL A 86 -10.44 -2.59 -5.16
CA VAL A 86 -11.19 -2.86 -3.92
C VAL A 86 -12.03 -1.64 -3.53
N THR A 87 -13.18 -1.88 -2.90
CA THR A 87 -14.03 -0.82 -2.36
C THR A 87 -13.54 -0.47 -0.95
N GLY A 88 -13.15 0.78 -0.76
CA GLY A 88 -12.87 1.39 0.55
C GLY A 88 -13.91 2.44 0.91
N ASP A 89 -13.67 3.17 2.00
CA ASP A 89 -14.62 4.14 2.56
C ASP A 89 -14.92 5.32 1.64
N ALA A 90 -13.90 5.86 0.97
CA ALA A 90 -14.00 7.04 0.12
C ALA A 90 -14.35 6.72 -1.35
N GLY A 91 -14.34 5.45 -1.76
CA GLY A 91 -14.59 5.01 -3.11
C GLY A 91 -13.90 3.70 -3.47
N ILE A 92 -13.75 3.43 -4.74
CA ILE A 92 -13.04 2.24 -5.24
C ILE A 92 -11.61 2.64 -5.54
N TYR A 93 -10.67 1.98 -4.87
CA TYR A 93 -9.24 2.14 -5.08
C TYR A 93 -8.76 1.06 -6.04
N PHE A 94 -7.90 1.42 -6.98
CA PHE A 94 -7.40 0.46 -7.95
C PHE A 94 -5.99 0.77 -8.45
N MET A 95 -5.28 -0.29 -8.82
CA MET A 95 -3.97 -0.22 -9.43
C MET A 95 -4.10 -0.35 -10.94
N SER A 96 -3.52 0.59 -11.65
CA SER A 96 -3.39 0.60 -13.11
C SER A 96 -1.93 0.48 -13.53
N TYR A 97 -1.65 0.43 -14.81
CA TYR A 97 -0.28 0.44 -15.32
C TYR A 97 0.40 1.77 -14.97
N GLY A 98 1.40 1.70 -14.09
CA GLY A 98 2.24 2.83 -13.70
C GLY A 98 1.63 3.81 -12.71
N SER A 99 0.46 3.53 -12.11
CA SER A 99 -0.11 4.40 -11.07
C SER A 99 -1.27 3.77 -10.28
N PHE A 100 -1.62 4.44 -9.18
CA PHE A 100 -2.79 4.13 -8.35
C PHE A 100 -3.86 5.19 -8.52
N TYR A 101 -5.11 4.80 -8.43
CA TYR A 101 -6.27 5.65 -8.65
C TYR A 101 -7.39 5.39 -7.65
N ILE A 102 -8.25 6.39 -7.49
CA ILE A 102 -9.52 6.27 -6.79
C ILE A 102 -10.66 6.65 -7.73
N TYR A 103 -11.75 5.91 -7.64
CA TYR A 103 -13.05 6.25 -8.26
C TYR A 103 -14.06 6.57 -7.16
N ASN A 104 -14.57 7.78 -7.18
CA ASN A 104 -15.61 8.30 -6.28
C ASN A 104 -16.67 9.12 -7.05
N GLY A 105 -17.09 8.64 -8.23
CA GLY A 105 -17.89 9.35 -9.21
C GLY A 105 -17.06 9.92 -10.37
N SER A 106 -15.76 10.07 -10.16
CA SER A 106 -14.74 10.39 -11.18
C SER A 106 -13.46 9.62 -10.89
N VAL A 107 -12.65 9.38 -11.94
CA VAL A 107 -11.33 8.74 -11.77
C VAL A 107 -10.28 9.81 -11.45
N GLN A 108 -9.62 9.66 -10.31
CA GLN A 108 -8.57 10.56 -9.84
C GLN A 108 -7.30 9.78 -9.54
N LYS A 109 -6.16 10.33 -9.95
CA LYS A 109 -4.85 9.75 -9.64
C LYS A 109 -4.52 9.99 -8.17
N LEU A 110 -4.08 8.94 -7.47
CA LEU A 110 -3.56 9.06 -6.11
C LEU A 110 -2.07 9.47 -6.18
N PRO A 111 -1.68 10.58 -5.54
CA PRO A 111 -0.27 10.89 -5.35
C PRO A 111 0.41 9.77 -4.55
N CYS A 112 1.51 9.22 -5.07
CA CYS A 112 2.21 8.10 -4.44
C CYS A 112 3.69 8.41 -4.33
N SER A 113 4.19 8.51 -3.10
CA SER A 113 5.60 8.81 -2.81
C SER A 113 6.54 7.63 -3.11
N VAL A 114 6.00 6.42 -3.18
CA VAL A 114 6.76 5.18 -3.44
C VAL A 114 6.49 4.61 -4.84
N LEU A 115 5.97 5.43 -5.74
CA LEU A 115 5.53 4.99 -7.08
C LEU A 115 6.65 4.31 -7.86
N ASP A 116 7.79 4.96 -7.95
CA ASP A 116 8.95 4.46 -8.70
C ASP A 116 9.50 3.17 -8.08
N TYR A 117 9.50 3.08 -6.75
CA TYR A 117 9.91 1.86 -6.05
C TYR A 117 9.03 0.67 -6.43
N VAL A 118 7.71 0.83 -6.39
CA VAL A 118 6.76 -0.25 -6.70
C VAL A 118 6.88 -0.67 -8.17
N PHE A 119 6.78 0.29 -9.10
CA PHE A 119 6.70 -0.04 -10.53
C PHE A 119 8.05 -0.40 -11.16
N SER A 120 9.18 -0.04 -10.56
CA SER A 120 10.50 -0.52 -11.01
C SER A 120 10.79 -1.96 -10.61
N ASP A 121 10.18 -2.44 -9.50
CA ASP A 121 10.32 -3.81 -8.98
C ASP A 121 9.08 -4.68 -9.25
N PHE A 122 8.22 -4.32 -10.19
CA PHE A 122 6.98 -5.03 -10.47
C PHE A 122 7.11 -6.03 -11.62
N ASN A 123 6.66 -7.29 -11.40
CA ASN A 123 6.58 -8.30 -12.46
C ASN A 123 5.28 -8.14 -13.27
N VAL A 124 5.35 -7.39 -14.37
CA VAL A 124 4.20 -7.14 -15.26
C VAL A 124 3.62 -8.43 -15.85
N GLY A 125 4.43 -9.46 -16.07
CA GLY A 125 3.98 -10.75 -16.59
C GLY A 125 3.04 -11.49 -15.64
N GLN A 126 3.10 -11.20 -14.35
CA GLN A 126 2.30 -11.79 -13.29
C GLN A 126 1.24 -10.83 -12.73
N ALA A 127 0.90 -9.77 -13.45
CA ALA A 127 -0.06 -8.75 -13.02
C ALA A 127 -1.45 -9.30 -12.66
N PHE A 128 -1.84 -10.42 -13.23
CA PHE A 128 -3.11 -11.09 -12.93
C PHE A 128 -3.20 -11.66 -11.50
N LYS A 129 -2.05 -11.80 -10.80
CA LYS A 129 -1.97 -12.26 -9.40
C LYS A 129 -2.19 -11.14 -8.39
N ILE A 130 -2.10 -9.87 -8.79
CA ILE A 130 -2.30 -8.74 -7.87
C ILE A 130 -3.61 -8.89 -7.12
N HIS A 131 -3.56 -8.68 -5.81
CA HIS A 131 -4.72 -8.71 -4.94
C HIS A 131 -4.82 -7.41 -4.13
N ALA A 132 -5.86 -6.61 -4.40
CA ALA A 132 -6.17 -5.42 -3.62
C ALA A 132 -6.96 -5.80 -2.36
N PHE A 133 -6.71 -5.10 -1.26
CA PHE A 133 -7.36 -5.35 0.01
C PHE A 133 -7.63 -4.07 0.80
N THR A 134 -8.51 -4.18 1.79
CA THR A 134 -8.76 -3.14 2.81
C THR A 134 -8.43 -3.68 4.18
N ASN A 135 -7.92 -2.81 5.05
CA ASN A 135 -7.81 -3.00 6.48
C ASN A 135 -8.55 -1.84 7.14
N SER A 136 -9.84 -2.05 7.36
CA SER A 136 -10.76 -0.97 7.76
C SER A 136 -10.44 -0.42 9.15
N GLU A 137 -9.93 -1.23 10.05
CA GLU A 137 -9.55 -0.81 11.41
C GLU A 137 -8.43 0.24 11.39
N ASN A 138 -7.50 0.10 10.45
CA ASN A 138 -6.34 0.99 10.30
C ASN A 138 -6.51 2.06 9.21
N ASN A 139 -7.68 2.14 8.56
CA ASN A 139 -7.95 3.03 7.43
C ASN A 139 -6.96 2.83 6.27
N GLU A 140 -6.73 1.58 5.90
CA GLU A 140 -5.74 1.19 4.91
C GLU A 140 -6.36 0.54 3.69
N VAL A 141 -5.77 0.83 2.54
CA VAL A 141 -6.00 0.13 1.29
C VAL A 141 -4.65 -0.32 0.76
N GLY A 142 -4.55 -1.58 0.37
CA GLY A 142 -3.27 -2.12 -0.07
C GLY A 142 -3.38 -3.04 -1.28
N TRP A 143 -2.21 -3.35 -1.85
CA TRP A 143 -2.05 -4.27 -2.97
C TRP A 143 -0.90 -5.20 -2.66
N PHE A 144 -1.19 -6.50 -2.69
CA PHE A 144 -0.18 -7.54 -2.77
C PHE A 144 0.22 -7.72 -4.22
N TYR A 145 1.52 -7.78 -4.51
CA TYR A 145 2.01 -7.89 -5.88
C TYR A 145 3.32 -8.70 -5.96
N PRO A 146 3.62 -9.33 -7.10
CA PRO A 146 4.89 -10.01 -7.32
C PRO A 146 5.99 -9.00 -7.69
N SER A 147 7.17 -9.16 -7.08
CA SER A 147 8.36 -8.41 -7.46
C SER A 147 8.92 -8.88 -8.81
N SER A 148 9.81 -8.10 -9.40
CA SER A 148 10.46 -8.41 -10.69
C SER A 148 11.24 -9.74 -10.68
N SER A 149 11.64 -10.20 -9.50
CA SER A 149 12.38 -11.44 -9.29
C SER A 149 11.51 -12.64 -8.90
N SER A 150 10.19 -12.45 -8.75
CA SER A 150 9.25 -13.48 -8.30
C SER A 150 8.12 -13.70 -9.29
N ASP A 151 7.71 -14.95 -9.43
CA ASP A 151 6.47 -15.32 -10.12
C ASP A 151 5.26 -15.39 -9.17
N GLU A 152 5.48 -15.34 -7.86
CA GLU A 152 4.45 -15.33 -6.82
C GLU A 152 4.44 -13.99 -6.06
N ILE A 153 3.34 -13.70 -5.37
CA ILE A 153 3.23 -12.49 -4.54
C ILE A 153 4.24 -12.57 -3.40
N ASP A 154 5.10 -11.56 -3.30
CA ASP A 154 6.13 -11.44 -2.27
C ASP A 154 6.28 -10.01 -1.71
N ARG A 155 5.49 -9.06 -2.22
CA ARG A 155 5.52 -7.65 -1.86
C ARG A 155 4.13 -7.14 -1.53
N TYR A 156 4.09 -6.08 -0.75
CA TYR A 156 2.89 -5.28 -0.57
C TYR A 156 3.21 -3.78 -0.63
N VAL A 157 2.21 -3.01 -1.00
CA VAL A 157 2.17 -1.56 -0.85
C VAL A 157 0.83 -1.17 -0.26
N ILE A 158 0.84 -0.28 0.71
CA ILE A 158 -0.35 0.16 1.46
C ILE A 158 -0.44 1.69 1.42
N TYR A 159 -1.64 2.18 1.25
CA TYR A 159 -2.02 3.57 1.37
C TYR A 159 -2.93 3.76 2.58
N ASN A 160 -2.49 4.55 3.57
CA ASN A 160 -3.34 4.98 4.66
C ASN A 160 -4.21 6.14 4.17
N THR A 161 -5.53 5.94 4.15
CA THR A 161 -6.47 6.89 3.56
C THR A 161 -6.69 8.12 4.42
N GLN A 162 -6.50 8.02 5.73
CA GLN A 162 -6.65 9.12 6.68
C GLN A 162 -5.41 10.00 6.72
N GLU A 163 -4.24 9.40 6.87
CA GLU A 163 -2.95 10.10 6.97
C GLU A 163 -2.37 10.47 5.60
N GLN A 164 -2.89 9.88 4.52
CA GLN A 164 -2.43 10.07 3.14
C GLN A 164 -0.96 9.71 2.93
N VAL A 165 -0.49 8.70 3.62
CA VAL A 165 0.89 8.19 3.55
C VAL A 165 0.92 6.80 2.93
N TRP A 166 2.07 6.51 2.28
CA TRP A 166 2.34 5.22 1.67
C TRP A 166 3.45 4.50 2.42
N TYR A 167 3.31 3.19 2.52
CA TYR A 167 4.38 2.31 2.99
C TYR A 167 4.33 0.96 2.27
N TYR A 168 5.40 0.23 2.36
CA TYR A 168 5.59 -1.01 1.62
C TYR A 168 6.42 -2.01 2.42
N GLY A 169 6.41 -3.26 1.99
CA GLY A 169 7.21 -4.31 2.59
C GLY A 169 7.13 -5.60 1.82
N ASN A 170 7.72 -6.62 2.43
CA ASN A 170 7.75 -7.99 1.91
C ASN A 170 6.73 -8.81 2.69
N LEU A 171 5.81 -9.45 1.99
CA LEU A 171 4.83 -10.35 2.60
C LEU A 171 4.21 -11.23 1.53
N GLU A 172 4.21 -12.51 1.75
CA GLU A 172 3.61 -13.50 0.85
C GLU A 172 2.16 -13.74 1.26
N ARG A 173 1.20 -13.07 0.61
CA ARG A 173 -0.24 -13.27 0.84
C ARG A 173 -1.01 -13.23 -0.47
N HIS A 174 -1.78 -14.27 -0.72
CA HIS A 174 -2.50 -14.45 -1.98
C HIS A 174 -3.95 -13.96 -1.95
N ALA A 175 -4.54 -13.87 -0.77
CA ALA A 175 -5.87 -13.32 -0.57
C ALA A 175 -5.97 -12.70 0.83
N TRP A 176 -6.94 -11.80 0.98
CA TRP A 176 -7.19 -11.08 2.21
C TRP A 176 -8.70 -10.99 2.48
N LEU A 177 -9.06 -11.16 3.73
CA LEU A 177 -10.39 -10.89 4.26
C LEU A 177 -10.24 -9.88 5.38
N ASP A 178 -10.92 -8.74 5.26
CA ASP A 178 -10.94 -7.70 6.29
C ASP A 178 -11.65 -8.18 7.56
N SER A 179 -11.40 -7.50 8.67
CA SER A 179 -12.14 -7.73 9.92
C SER A 179 -13.65 -7.57 9.73
N GLY A 180 -14.43 -8.34 10.43
CA GLY A 180 -15.89 -8.31 10.30
C GLY A 180 -16.55 -9.51 10.94
N VAL A 181 -16.30 -10.71 10.43
CA VAL A 181 -16.74 -11.96 11.07
C VAL A 181 -15.85 -12.27 12.27
N GLU A 182 -14.55 -12.13 12.07
CA GLU A 182 -13.54 -12.15 13.13
C GLU A 182 -13.11 -10.73 13.48
N ASN A 183 -12.57 -10.53 14.69
CA ASN A 183 -12.10 -9.22 15.16
C ASN A 183 -10.72 -8.82 14.58
N PHE A 184 -10.22 -9.57 13.63
CA PHE A 184 -8.93 -9.37 12.99
C PHE A 184 -9.00 -9.77 11.53
N PRO A 185 -8.17 -9.15 10.68
CA PRO A 185 -8.06 -9.55 9.29
C PRO A 185 -7.43 -10.94 9.14
N GLN A 186 -7.78 -11.63 8.07
CA GLN A 186 -7.22 -12.93 7.71
C GLN A 186 -6.63 -12.88 6.31
N ALA A 187 -5.51 -13.56 6.12
CA ALA A 187 -4.89 -13.70 4.82
C ALA A 187 -4.41 -15.12 4.58
N THR A 188 -4.28 -15.49 3.32
CA THR A 188 -3.82 -16.83 2.94
C THR A 188 -2.46 -16.78 2.29
N ASN A 189 -1.63 -17.78 2.63
CA ASN A 189 -0.45 -18.13 1.88
C ASN A 189 -0.35 -19.65 1.82
N ASP A 190 -0.11 -20.21 0.62
CA ASP A 190 -0.02 -21.63 0.35
C ASP A 190 -1.16 -22.45 0.97
N ASN A 191 -0.88 -23.15 2.07
CA ASN A 191 -1.84 -24.04 2.73
C ASN A 191 -2.37 -23.52 4.06
N TYR A 192 -2.03 -22.28 4.43
CA TYR A 192 -2.35 -21.69 5.73
C TYR A 192 -3.23 -20.46 5.62
N VAL A 193 -4.02 -20.23 6.67
CA VAL A 193 -4.72 -18.97 6.91
C VAL A 193 -4.05 -18.30 8.10
N TYR A 194 -3.52 -17.10 7.87
CA TYR A 194 -2.87 -16.28 8.88
C TYR A 194 -3.83 -15.25 9.44
N GLN A 195 -3.77 -15.07 10.74
CA GLN A 195 -4.44 -13.96 11.43
C GLN A 195 -3.49 -12.76 11.43
N HIS A 196 -3.98 -11.61 10.97
CA HIS A 196 -3.23 -10.38 10.93
C HIS A 196 -3.64 -9.43 12.05
N GLU A 197 -2.81 -8.44 12.33
CA GLU A 197 -3.01 -7.41 13.37
C GLU A 197 -3.12 -7.97 14.80
N ILE A 198 -2.55 -9.16 15.05
CA ILE A 198 -2.53 -9.81 16.37
C ILE A 198 -1.09 -9.89 16.87
N GLY A 199 -0.80 -9.14 17.94
CA GLY A 199 0.55 -9.12 18.53
C GLY A 199 1.57 -8.36 17.70
N PHE A 200 2.85 -8.72 17.85
CA PHE A 200 3.98 -8.02 17.23
C PHE A 200 4.98 -8.97 16.57
N ASN A 201 4.58 -10.21 16.30
CA ASN A 201 5.44 -11.25 15.73
C ASN A 201 4.96 -11.62 14.33
N ASP A 202 5.87 -12.09 13.50
CA ASP A 202 5.58 -12.75 12.24
C ASP A 202 5.63 -14.27 12.46
N ASP A 203 4.44 -14.88 12.60
CA ASP A 203 4.26 -16.32 12.87
C ASP A 203 5.17 -16.88 14.00
N GLY A 204 5.20 -16.15 15.14
CA GLY A 204 6.02 -16.49 16.31
C GLY A 204 7.49 -16.10 16.19
N SER A 205 7.91 -15.53 15.08
CA SER A 205 9.26 -15.00 14.87
C SER A 205 9.27 -13.47 15.00
N ALA A 206 10.43 -12.90 15.33
CA ALA A 206 10.58 -11.45 15.36
C ALA A 206 10.49 -10.86 13.95
N MET A 207 9.73 -9.76 13.78
CA MET A 207 9.74 -8.99 12.54
C MET A 207 11.11 -8.38 12.31
N THR A 208 11.64 -8.49 11.10
CA THR A 208 12.93 -7.93 10.68
C THR A 208 12.74 -6.76 9.72
N ASN A 209 13.76 -5.90 9.60
CA ASN A 209 13.75 -4.74 8.69
C ASN A 209 12.57 -3.77 8.89
N VAL A 210 12.07 -3.62 10.11
CA VAL A 210 11.04 -2.63 10.44
C VAL A 210 11.69 -1.28 10.65
N PHE A 211 11.40 -0.30 9.79
CA PHE A 211 12.01 1.02 9.89
C PHE A 211 11.11 2.14 9.38
N ILE A 212 11.42 3.36 9.84
CA ILE A 212 10.94 4.62 9.28
C ILE A 212 12.18 5.45 8.91
N GLU A 213 12.26 5.91 7.67
CA GLU A 213 13.36 6.71 7.17
C GLU A 213 12.85 8.03 6.60
N SER A 214 13.43 9.16 7.00
CA SER A 214 13.10 10.46 6.46
C SER A 214 13.60 10.60 5.02
N SER A 215 13.00 11.51 4.26
CA SER A 215 13.67 12.04 3.06
C SER A 215 14.93 12.81 3.47
N ASP A 216 15.77 13.11 2.48
CA ASP A 216 16.90 14.02 2.68
C ASP A 216 16.40 15.38 3.16
N PHE A 217 17.06 15.92 4.18
CA PHE A 217 16.85 17.30 4.62
C PHE A 217 18.18 18.04 4.73
N ASP A 218 18.13 19.33 4.53
CA ASP A 218 19.21 20.25 4.68
C ASP A 218 18.79 21.48 5.50
N ILE A 219 19.73 22.32 5.87
CA ILE A 219 19.44 23.57 6.55
C ILE A 219 19.65 24.73 5.56
N GLY A 220 18.61 25.54 5.38
CA GLY A 220 18.62 26.63 4.41
C GLY A 220 18.62 26.09 2.98
N ASP A 221 19.45 26.67 2.12
CA ASP A 221 19.50 26.35 0.69
C ASP A 221 20.41 25.14 0.36
N GLY A 222 20.91 24.41 1.36
CA GLY A 222 21.79 23.23 1.18
C GLY A 222 23.22 23.57 0.76
N ASP A 223 23.61 24.84 0.75
CA ASP A 223 24.95 25.32 0.38
C ASP A 223 25.98 25.15 1.51
N GLN A 224 25.51 24.93 2.73
CA GLN A 224 26.34 24.79 3.94
C GLN A 224 26.33 23.37 4.46
N PHE A 225 27.42 23.02 5.15
CA PHE A 225 27.43 21.81 5.95
C PHE A 225 26.58 22.00 7.21
N SER A 226 25.90 20.95 7.60
CA SER A 226 25.17 20.84 8.86
C SER A 226 25.88 19.85 9.77
N SER A 227 26.00 20.21 11.04
CA SER A 227 26.51 19.35 12.10
C SER A 227 25.36 18.98 13.02
N ILE A 228 25.09 17.69 13.14
CA ILE A 228 24.06 17.15 14.04
C ILE A 228 24.79 16.59 15.27
N SER A 229 24.48 17.13 16.44
CA SER A 229 25.19 16.81 17.68
C SER A 229 24.41 15.92 18.62
N SER A 230 23.10 15.94 18.58
CA SER A 230 22.27 15.11 19.42
C SER A 230 20.85 14.93 18.86
N ILE A 231 20.22 13.85 19.33
CA ILE A 231 18.82 13.52 19.07
C ILE A 231 18.09 13.38 20.40
N ILE A 232 16.93 14.03 20.51
CA ILE A 232 15.96 13.76 21.56
C ILE A 232 14.88 12.88 20.92
N PRO A 233 14.86 11.59 21.20
CA PRO A 233 13.88 10.68 20.62
C PRO A 233 12.51 10.92 21.26
N ASP A 234 11.46 10.84 20.44
CA ASP A 234 10.08 10.77 20.93
C ASP A 234 9.55 9.38 20.53
N ILE A 235 10.00 8.37 21.27
CA ILE A 235 9.70 6.97 20.99
C ILE A 235 8.97 6.38 22.19
N ARG A 236 7.83 5.75 21.94
CA ARG A 236 7.07 4.99 22.92
C ARG A 236 7.07 3.52 22.54
N PHE A 237 7.52 2.67 23.45
CA PHE A 237 7.41 1.21 23.35
C PHE A 237 6.01 0.78 23.78
N LEU A 238 5.39 -0.15 23.03
CA LEU A 238 4.01 -0.59 23.23
C LEU A 238 3.91 -1.78 24.21
N GLN A 239 5.02 -2.39 24.55
CA GLN A 239 5.11 -3.50 25.49
C GLN A 239 5.92 -3.06 26.71
N ASP A 240 5.59 -3.65 27.87
CA ASP A 240 6.40 -3.52 29.08
C ASP A 240 7.66 -4.40 28.98
N VAL A 241 8.58 -4.02 28.09
CA VAL A 241 9.86 -4.70 27.95
C VAL A 241 10.97 -3.86 28.56
N ASN A 242 11.58 -4.38 29.62
CA ASN A 242 12.69 -3.72 30.29
C ASN A 242 13.99 -3.69 29.45
N SER A 243 14.02 -4.36 28.31
CA SER A 243 15.23 -4.55 27.48
C SER A 243 15.05 -4.22 26.01
N GLY A 244 13.92 -3.62 25.60
CA GLY A 244 13.67 -3.27 24.21
C GLY A 244 14.40 -2.00 23.79
N SER A 245 14.97 -1.99 22.59
CA SER A 245 15.60 -0.82 21.99
C SER A 245 15.34 -0.74 20.49
N VAL A 246 15.49 0.46 19.96
CA VAL A 246 15.53 0.74 18.52
C VAL A 246 16.83 1.46 18.20
N ASN A 247 17.28 1.34 16.97
CA ASN A 247 18.43 2.08 16.46
C ASN A 247 17.99 3.35 15.76
N VAL A 248 18.62 4.46 16.10
CA VAL A 248 18.53 5.70 15.32
C VAL A 248 19.79 5.84 14.50
N VAL A 249 19.67 5.68 13.20
CA VAL A 249 20.76 5.73 12.23
C VAL A 249 20.75 7.09 11.53
N THR A 250 21.86 7.81 11.63
CA THR A 250 22.04 9.08 10.92
C THR A 250 22.96 8.89 9.73
N LYS A 251 22.44 9.13 8.54
CA LYS A 251 23.17 9.06 7.28
C LYS A 251 23.34 10.47 6.72
N VAL A 252 24.42 10.71 6.00
CA VAL A 252 24.68 11.99 5.34
C VAL A 252 25.26 11.81 3.96
N ARG A 253 25.09 12.85 3.12
CA ARG A 253 25.81 13.02 1.84
C ARG A 253 26.18 14.48 1.65
N ASN A 254 27.15 14.73 0.77
CA ASN A 254 27.66 16.08 0.52
C ASN A 254 27.10 16.69 -0.77
N TYR A 255 26.66 15.86 -1.70
CA TYR A 255 26.13 16.31 -2.99
C TYR A 255 24.87 15.53 -3.35
N PRO A 256 23.89 16.14 -4.03
CA PRO A 256 22.74 15.44 -4.59
C PRO A 256 23.19 14.29 -5.50
N GLY A 257 22.61 13.12 -5.32
CA GLY A 257 22.98 11.91 -6.09
C GLY A 257 24.17 11.11 -5.55
N GLU A 258 24.93 11.64 -4.59
CA GLU A 258 25.93 10.86 -3.87
C GLU A 258 25.27 9.80 -2.97
N SER A 259 25.91 8.66 -2.82
CA SER A 259 25.45 7.60 -1.92
C SER A 259 25.45 8.07 -0.46
N LEU A 260 24.39 7.79 0.27
CA LEU A 260 24.29 8.07 1.70
C LEU A 260 25.34 7.28 2.49
N THR A 261 26.04 7.95 3.38
CA THR A 261 27.01 7.34 4.30
C THR A 261 26.49 7.39 5.73
N THR A 262 26.40 6.24 6.38
CA THR A 262 26.10 6.17 7.81
C THR A 262 27.22 6.81 8.63
N LYS A 263 26.88 7.80 9.44
CA LYS A 263 27.82 8.52 10.32
C LYS A 263 27.68 8.17 11.78
N ALA A 264 26.46 7.88 12.22
CA ALA A 264 26.20 7.48 13.60
C ALA A 264 25.03 6.51 13.66
N THR A 265 25.13 5.56 14.59
CA THR A 265 24.03 4.71 15.03
C THR A 265 23.96 4.84 16.56
N SER A 266 22.78 5.13 17.06
CA SER A 266 22.54 5.27 18.50
C SER A 266 21.39 4.37 18.91
N GLU A 267 21.63 3.53 19.87
CA GLU A 267 20.63 2.69 20.49
C GLU A 267 19.76 3.52 21.46
N ILE A 268 18.45 3.41 21.31
CA ILE A 268 17.44 4.13 22.08
C ILE A 268 16.59 3.11 22.83
N SER A 269 16.63 3.16 24.14
CA SER A 269 15.76 2.38 25.02
C SER A 269 14.67 3.27 25.64
N SER A 270 13.76 2.65 26.40
CA SER A 270 12.70 3.37 27.13
C SER A 270 13.22 4.43 28.11
N ASN A 271 14.45 4.29 28.57
CA ASN A 271 15.11 5.21 29.52
C ASN A 271 15.97 6.28 28.84
N THR A 272 16.11 6.26 27.53
CA THR A 272 16.96 7.19 26.78
C THR A 272 16.26 8.53 26.60
N THR A 273 16.70 9.56 27.30
CA THR A 273 16.15 10.92 27.18
C THR A 273 16.81 11.72 26.07
N LYS A 274 18.09 11.44 25.78
CA LYS A 274 18.88 12.11 24.76
C LYS A 274 20.02 11.19 24.29
N ALA A 275 20.20 11.12 22.98
CA ALA A 275 21.34 10.42 22.37
C ALA A 275 22.31 11.45 21.75
N ASN A 276 23.59 11.32 22.07
CA ASN A 276 24.64 12.13 21.45
C ASN A 276 25.09 11.45 20.16
N ILE A 277 25.13 12.23 19.07
CA ILE A 277 25.59 11.78 17.77
C ILE A 277 26.63 12.78 17.21
N ARG A 278 27.38 12.34 16.21
CA ARG A 278 28.29 13.21 15.47
C ARG A 278 28.12 12.90 13.98
N ALA A 279 27.31 13.71 13.31
CA ALA A 279 27.12 13.60 11.89
C ALA A 279 27.33 14.98 11.23
N ARG A 280 28.09 15.03 10.15
CA ARG A 280 28.35 16.23 9.37
C ARG A 280 28.17 15.93 7.89
N GLY A 281 27.34 16.70 7.24
CA GLY A 281 27.05 16.61 5.81
C GLY A 281 26.23 17.79 5.34
N ARG A 282 26.01 17.92 4.04
CA ARG A 282 25.10 18.95 3.51
C ARG A 282 23.66 18.51 3.59
N GLN A 283 23.41 17.24 3.30
CA GLN A 283 22.11 16.60 3.43
C GLN A 283 22.20 15.48 4.45
N ALA A 284 21.15 15.34 5.24
CA ALA A 284 21.05 14.30 6.26
C ALA A 284 19.76 13.52 6.11
N VAL A 285 19.80 12.26 6.53
CA VAL A 285 18.68 11.33 6.63
C VAL A 285 18.70 10.73 8.02
N VAL A 286 17.56 10.67 8.66
CA VAL A 286 17.38 9.97 9.93
C VAL A 286 16.50 8.75 9.71
N ARG A 287 17.01 7.61 10.10
CA ARG A 287 16.31 6.32 10.07
C ARG A 287 16.15 5.81 11.49
N VAL A 288 14.95 5.42 11.85
CA VAL A 288 14.66 4.69 13.08
C VAL A 288 14.29 3.28 12.68
N GLU A 289 14.97 2.31 13.24
CA GLU A 289 14.76 0.89 12.89
C GLU A 289 14.74 0.01 14.14
N SER A 290 13.98 -1.08 14.07
CA SER A 290 14.01 -2.11 15.09
C SER A 290 15.42 -2.67 15.22
N ASN A 291 15.83 -2.96 16.44
CA ASN A 291 17.12 -3.61 16.70
C ASN A 291 16.94 -5.13 16.52
N ASP A 292 17.40 -5.66 15.39
CA ASP A 292 17.26 -7.07 15.05
C ASP A 292 18.11 -7.99 15.96
N ASP A 293 19.09 -7.44 16.70
CA ASP A 293 19.90 -8.18 17.67
C ASP A 293 19.15 -8.58 18.97
N GLN A 294 17.90 -8.15 19.11
CA GLN A 294 17.03 -8.54 20.24
C GLN A 294 16.59 -10.03 20.23
N SER A 295 17.12 -10.83 19.33
CA SER A 295 16.90 -12.28 19.24
C SER A 295 17.20 -13.08 20.51
N ASN A 296 17.85 -12.46 21.51
CA ASN A 296 18.19 -13.08 22.78
C ASN A 296 17.04 -13.14 23.81
N SER A 297 15.89 -12.53 23.53
CA SER A 297 14.76 -12.45 24.48
C SER A 297 13.54 -13.28 24.07
N GLY A 298 13.73 -14.35 23.32
CA GLY A 298 12.68 -15.31 23.03
C GLY A 298 11.68 -14.85 21.96
N ASN A 299 12.13 -14.59 20.74
CA ASN A 299 11.31 -14.40 19.52
C ASN A 299 10.17 -13.35 19.62
N VAL A 300 10.34 -12.31 20.40
CA VAL A 300 9.32 -11.27 20.56
C VAL A 300 9.78 -10.00 19.84
N SER A 301 9.03 -9.61 18.80
CA SER A 301 9.22 -8.30 18.17
C SER A 301 8.80 -7.18 19.12
N LEU A 302 9.50 -6.06 19.04
CA LEU A 302 9.22 -4.89 19.83
C LEU A 302 8.28 -3.96 19.08
N GLY A 303 7.07 -3.76 19.59
CA GLY A 303 6.16 -2.73 19.10
C GLY A 303 6.59 -1.34 19.59
N TRP A 304 6.70 -0.37 18.68
CA TRP A 304 7.05 1.00 19.02
C TRP A 304 6.29 2.01 18.17
N ARG A 305 6.15 3.21 18.71
CA ARG A 305 5.61 4.39 18.01
C ARG A 305 6.64 5.50 17.99
N LEU A 306 6.81 6.12 16.85
CA LEU A 306 7.65 7.29 16.66
C LEU A 306 6.77 8.56 16.68
N GLY A 307 7.09 9.48 17.58
CA GLY A 307 6.53 10.82 17.60
C GLY A 307 7.47 11.83 16.93
N ALA A 308 7.44 13.07 17.40
CA ALA A 308 8.24 14.16 16.84
C ALA A 308 9.68 14.12 17.36
N THR A 309 10.57 13.49 16.63
CA THR A 309 12.02 13.47 16.93
C THR A 309 12.62 14.87 16.80
N ARG A 310 13.38 15.31 17.81
CA ARG A 310 14.07 16.61 17.82
C ARG A 310 15.56 16.41 17.60
N LEU A 311 16.11 17.19 16.68
CA LEU A 311 17.53 17.18 16.32
C LEU A 311 18.18 18.49 16.75
N ASP A 312 19.36 18.43 17.39
CA ASP A 312 20.22 19.59 17.58
C ASP A 312 21.14 19.71 16.36
N VAL A 313 20.76 20.62 15.47
CA VAL A 313 21.45 20.83 14.18
C VAL A 313 21.99 22.24 14.10
N LYS A 314 23.24 22.38 13.70
CA LYS A 314 23.93 23.67 13.53
C LYS A 314 24.58 23.74 12.15
N THR A 315 24.61 24.94 11.59
CA THR A 315 25.41 25.20 10.38
C THR A 315 26.90 25.12 10.71
N ASP A 316 27.68 24.46 9.86
CA ASP A 316 29.11 24.18 10.08
C ASP A 316 29.94 24.57 8.85
N GLY A 317 29.70 25.78 8.34
CA GLY A 317 30.47 26.36 7.24
C GLY A 317 30.18 25.77 5.86
N ARG A 318 30.91 26.28 4.87
CA ARG A 318 30.74 25.92 3.45
C ARG A 318 31.77 24.92 2.94
N ARG A 319 32.75 24.52 3.76
CA ARG A 319 33.85 23.60 3.42
C ARG A 319 33.97 22.47 4.42
#